data_167e5e71c33bf0587c64a4aa819c98ef
#
_entry.id   167e5e71c33bf0587c64a4aa819c98ef
#
_cell.length_a   1.000
_cell.length_b   1.000
_cell.length_c   1.000
_cell.angle_alpha   90.00
_cell.angle_beta   90.00
_cell.angle_gamma   90.00
#
_symmetry.space_group_name_H-M   'P 1'
#
loop_
_entity.id
_entity.type
_entity.pdbx_description
1 polymer ?
#
loop_
_entity_poly.entity_id
_entity_poly.type
_entity_poly.pdbx_seq_one_letter_code
_entity_poly.pdbx_strand_id
1 'polypeptide(L)'
;MRRRLLVAVLALGLAAGLGVLMVRDPGYLGLAYGGWLFESSLWLGLLGLALLAFVLSTVVRFVAGLLGFSRGLQGWRARRAAAQAPSLLLRRLEATLGGERVPAPLAAEAAPALQALDALVAGLGGESLADERLSAAPHASAWLKALAPTADPSEALAAFRTSPALLRTPWAERWVPTLLAADPEPLQSLQAFAALGPSGESLVAAAFDASDGASEPALTEAFGTLPKAVKRRVAVQAAYAKALQRAGAHAAAESVLRGALKQTQDDRLQAAFGQLRSADPASALKVAQGWLQGRRDNPVVLLAVGRLALVAGALEVTAQMLEASEALGADSGAREAQLDREGLRSLKADWLAAKGEHAAAFTVLRGEG
;
A
#
# COMPACT_ATOMS: atom_id res chain seq x y z
N MET A 1 36.95 11.34 24.27
CA MET A 1 38.10 11.63 25.10
C MET A 1 38.09 13.05 25.68
N ARG A 2 37.85 14.12 24.93
CA ARG A 2 37.85 15.53 25.39
C ARG A 2 36.92 15.80 26.60
N ARG A 3 35.72 15.28 26.66
CA ARG A 3 34.77 15.46 27.80
C ARG A 3 35.31 14.88 29.12
N ARG A 4 35.96 13.71 29.09
CA ARG A 4 36.53 13.06 30.29
C ARG A 4 37.73 13.83 30.84
N LEU A 5 38.51 14.39 29.94
CA LEU A 5 39.67 15.23 30.30
C LEU A 5 39.21 16.55 30.94
N LEU A 6 38.17 17.19 30.40
CA LEU A 6 37.58 18.42 30.93
C LEU A 6 37.02 18.21 32.34
N VAL A 7 36.31 17.11 32.56
CA VAL A 7 35.77 16.74 33.88
C VAL A 7 36.87 16.45 34.88
N ALA A 8 37.93 15.77 34.45
CA ALA A 8 39.09 15.50 35.33
C ALA A 8 39.84 16.78 35.74
N VAL A 9 40.06 17.72 34.82
CA VAL A 9 40.69 19.01 35.11
C VAL A 9 39.82 19.85 36.04
N LEU A 10 38.50 19.86 35.82
CA LEU A 10 37.54 20.59 36.66
C LEU A 10 37.46 19.99 38.07
N ALA A 11 37.49 18.68 38.21
CA ALA A 11 37.53 17.98 39.49
C ALA A 11 38.84 18.25 40.26
N LEU A 12 39.97 18.27 39.54
CA LEU A 12 41.28 18.58 40.15
C LEU A 12 41.34 20.03 40.63
N GLY A 13 40.82 21.00 39.87
CA GLY A 13 40.72 22.40 40.24
C GLY A 13 39.80 22.61 41.45
N LEU A 14 38.69 21.92 41.51
CA LEU A 14 37.78 21.95 42.67
C LEU A 14 38.42 21.34 43.93
N ALA A 15 39.12 20.21 43.79
CA ALA A 15 39.84 19.58 44.89
C ALA A 15 40.97 20.46 45.44
N ALA A 16 41.73 21.14 44.57
CA ALA A 16 42.77 22.08 44.97
C ALA A 16 42.18 23.30 45.66
N GLY A 17 41.10 23.87 45.17
CA GLY A 17 40.39 25.00 45.78
C GLY A 17 39.84 24.66 47.16
N LEU A 18 39.19 23.48 47.29
CA LEU A 18 38.73 22.97 48.59
C LEU A 18 39.90 22.76 49.59
N GLY A 19 41.04 22.22 49.14
CA GLY A 19 42.23 22.05 49.96
C GLY A 19 42.74 23.35 50.55
N VAL A 20 42.79 24.43 49.75
CA VAL A 20 43.19 25.77 50.22
C VAL A 20 42.20 26.35 51.23
N LEU A 21 40.88 26.14 51.03
CA LEU A 21 39.85 26.58 52.00
C LEU A 21 39.99 25.83 53.33
N MET A 22 40.25 24.53 53.28
CA MET A 22 40.41 23.65 54.45
C MET A 22 41.55 24.04 55.35
N VAL A 23 42.61 24.59 54.76
CA VAL A 23 43.81 25.09 55.53
C VAL A 23 43.54 26.46 56.13
N ARG A 24 42.73 27.31 55.52
CA ARG A 24 42.45 28.68 55.99
C ARG A 24 41.43 28.74 57.13
N ASP A 25 40.41 27.88 57.10
CA ASP A 25 39.38 27.89 58.14
C ASP A 25 38.85 26.44 58.34
N PRO A 26 39.32 25.75 59.41
CA PRO A 26 38.95 24.34 59.68
C PRO A 26 37.47 24.14 59.99
N GLY A 27 36.69 25.20 60.24
CA GLY A 27 35.26 25.14 60.57
C GLY A 27 34.98 24.17 61.71
N TYR A 28 33.99 24.48 62.50
CA TYR A 28 33.59 23.65 63.66
C TYR A 28 32.15 23.11 63.47
N LEU A 29 31.95 21.79 63.65
CA LEU A 29 30.64 21.15 63.62
C LEU A 29 30.42 20.50 64.98
N GLY A 30 29.45 21.01 65.76
CA GLY A 30 29.01 20.42 66.99
C GLY A 30 27.59 19.80 66.82
N LEU A 31 27.48 18.51 67.08
CA LEU A 31 26.22 17.77 67.08
C LEU A 31 25.92 17.31 68.49
N ALA A 32 24.84 17.85 69.11
CA ALA A 32 24.34 17.46 70.44
C ALA A 32 23.06 16.62 70.26
N TYR A 33 23.12 15.38 70.73
CA TYR A 33 21.96 14.48 70.76
C TYR A 33 21.94 13.60 72.00
N GLY A 34 20.84 13.63 72.75
CA GLY A 34 20.60 12.74 73.90
C GLY A 34 21.65 12.84 75.01
N GLY A 35 22.27 14.01 75.25
CA GLY A 35 23.31 14.25 76.27
C GLY A 35 24.74 13.98 75.80
N TRP A 36 24.93 13.57 74.56
CA TRP A 36 26.24 13.41 73.94
C TRP A 36 26.56 14.60 73.05
N LEU A 37 27.74 15.16 73.18
CA LEU A 37 28.27 16.23 72.35
C LEU A 37 29.37 15.67 71.46
N PHE A 38 29.14 15.62 70.14
CA PHE A 38 30.17 15.25 69.16
C PHE A 38 30.75 16.52 68.54
N GLU A 39 32.00 16.76 68.78
CA GLU A 39 32.73 17.84 68.25
C GLU A 39 33.67 17.34 67.10
N SER A 40 33.53 17.92 65.93
CA SER A 40 34.29 17.52 64.77
C SER A 40 34.59 18.74 63.88
N SER A 41 35.64 18.64 63.05
CA SER A 41 35.83 19.68 62.04
C SER A 41 34.68 19.59 60.97
N LEU A 42 34.27 20.75 60.47
CA LEU A 42 33.22 20.81 59.40
C LEU A 42 33.56 19.91 58.23
N TRP A 43 34.84 19.82 57.88
CA TRP A 43 35.35 19.01 56.76
C TRP A 43 35.20 17.52 57.00
N LEU A 44 35.41 17.05 58.24
CA LEU A 44 35.20 15.64 58.59
C LEU A 44 33.72 15.28 58.56
N GLY A 45 32.82 16.19 58.97
CA GLY A 45 31.38 16.05 58.83
C GLY A 45 30.96 16.00 57.37
N LEU A 46 31.46 16.86 56.49
CA LEU A 46 31.20 16.85 55.06
C LEU A 46 31.71 15.56 54.37
N LEU A 47 32.92 15.09 54.76
CA LEU A 47 33.46 13.83 54.27
C LEU A 47 32.57 12.64 54.67
N GLY A 48 32.12 12.62 55.95
CA GLY A 48 31.17 11.62 56.44
C GLY A 48 29.86 11.61 55.66
N LEU A 49 29.31 12.81 55.41
CA LEU A 49 28.07 12.95 54.62
C LEU A 49 28.27 12.49 53.18
N ALA A 50 29.38 12.82 52.55
CA ALA A 50 29.74 12.39 51.20
C ALA A 50 29.91 10.85 51.13
N LEU A 51 30.56 10.26 52.13
CA LEU A 51 30.72 8.82 52.23
C LEU A 51 29.36 8.12 52.41
N LEU A 52 28.49 8.67 53.27
CA LEU A 52 27.13 8.15 53.48
C LEU A 52 26.30 8.21 52.20
N ALA A 53 26.36 9.34 51.47
CA ALA A 53 25.68 9.49 50.21
C ALA A 53 26.20 8.51 49.15
N PHE A 54 27.51 8.27 49.12
CA PHE A 54 28.13 7.29 48.24
C PHE A 54 27.69 5.86 48.53
N VAL A 55 27.68 5.47 49.81
CA VAL A 55 27.24 4.13 50.27
C VAL A 55 25.75 3.95 49.89
N LEU A 56 24.93 4.94 50.24
CA LEU A 56 23.49 4.90 49.94
C LEU A 56 23.22 4.79 48.45
N SER A 57 23.92 5.59 47.64
CA SER A 57 23.84 5.53 46.17
C SER A 57 24.26 4.16 45.64
N THR A 58 25.31 3.55 46.21
CA THR A 58 25.76 2.22 45.80
C THR A 58 24.75 1.13 46.16
N VAL A 59 24.16 1.21 47.36
CA VAL A 59 23.10 0.29 47.80
C VAL A 59 21.89 0.43 46.91
N VAL A 60 21.42 1.65 46.60
CA VAL A 60 20.28 1.89 45.70
C VAL A 60 20.56 1.35 44.29
N ARG A 61 21.74 1.55 43.75
CA ARG A 61 22.16 0.99 42.44
C ARG A 61 22.20 -0.53 42.46
N PHE A 62 22.68 -1.14 43.53
CA PHE A 62 22.74 -2.57 43.68
C PHE A 62 21.34 -3.18 43.76
N VAL A 63 20.45 -2.60 44.56
CA VAL A 63 19.06 -3.01 44.70
C VAL A 63 18.29 -2.82 43.35
N ALA A 64 18.49 -1.68 42.71
CA ALA A 64 17.92 -1.41 41.38
C ALA A 64 18.47 -2.39 40.32
N GLY A 65 19.73 -2.78 40.41
CA GLY A 65 20.35 -3.80 39.55
C GLY A 65 19.71 -5.19 39.77
N LEU A 66 19.48 -5.57 41.02
CA LEU A 66 18.80 -6.82 41.36
C LEU A 66 17.34 -6.86 40.87
N LEU A 67 16.60 -5.75 41.05
CA LEU A 67 15.22 -5.62 40.56
C LEU A 67 15.15 -5.51 39.01
N GLY A 68 16.21 -4.95 38.37
CA GLY A 68 16.34 -4.86 36.91
C GLY A 68 16.77 -6.17 36.24
N PHE A 69 17.34 -7.13 36.98
CA PHE A 69 17.82 -8.41 36.44
C PHE A 69 16.73 -9.24 35.80
N SER A 70 15.50 -9.21 36.34
CA SER A 70 14.33 -9.87 35.74
C SER A 70 13.93 -9.28 34.39
N ARG A 71 14.05 -7.96 34.20
CA ARG A 71 13.82 -7.27 32.92
C ARG A 71 14.90 -7.58 31.91
N GLY A 72 16.16 -7.69 32.35
CA GLY A 72 17.30 -8.09 31.50
C GLY A 72 17.17 -9.52 30.98
N LEU A 73 16.70 -10.45 31.80
CA LEU A 73 16.44 -11.84 31.41
C LEU A 73 15.27 -11.96 30.41
N GLN A 74 14.19 -11.20 30.61
CA GLN A 74 13.08 -11.16 29.64
C GLN A 74 13.54 -10.59 28.30
N GLY A 75 14.28 -9.51 28.29
CA GLY A 75 14.85 -8.94 27.05
C GLY A 75 15.90 -9.85 26.37
N TRP A 76 16.64 -10.68 27.13
CA TRP A 76 17.54 -11.67 26.55
C TRP A 76 16.78 -12.86 25.94
N ARG A 77 15.75 -13.36 26.64
CA ARG A 77 14.86 -14.44 26.14
C ARG A 77 14.15 -14.00 24.88
N ALA A 78 13.58 -12.79 24.84
CA ALA A 78 12.94 -12.23 23.67
C ALA A 78 13.90 -12.09 22.47
N ARG A 79 15.13 -11.64 22.71
CA ARG A 79 16.17 -11.56 21.65
C ARG A 79 16.58 -12.92 21.13
N ARG A 80 16.69 -13.94 22.01
CA ARG A 80 17.03 -15.30 21.61
C ARG A 80 15.87 -15.95 20.86
N ALA A 81 14.63 -15.76 21.26
CA ALA A 81 13.43 -16.21 20.57
C ALA A 81 13.33 -15.54 19.18
N ALA A 82 13.56 -14.23 19.10
CA ALA A 82 13.58 -13.50 17.82
C ALA A 82 14.66 -13.99 16.86
N ALA A 83 15.85 -14.35 17.37
CA ALA A 83 16.94 -14.89 16.54
C ALA A 83 16.66 -16.29 16.01
N GLN A 84 15.89 -17.11 16.73
CA GLN A 84 15.55 -18.49 16.33
C GLN A 84 14.24 -18.59 15.54
N ALA A 85 13.39 -17.58 15.63
CA ALA A 85 12.07 -17.57 15.00
C ALA A 85 12.10 -17.76 13.47
N PRO A 86 13.00 -17.13 12.68
CA PRO A 86 13.05 -17.33 11.23
C PRO A 86 13.37 -18.79 10.83
N SER A 87 14.29 -19.45 11.54
CA SER A 87 14.65 -20.84 11.24
C SER A 87 13.55 -21.83 11.61
N LEU A 88 12.80 -21.54 12.67
CA LEU A 88 11.64 -22.35 13.07
C LEU A 88 10.50 -22.20 12.06
N LEU A 89 10.24 -20.96 11.60
CA LEU A 89 9.25 -20.70 10.55
C LEU A 89 9.57 -21.42 9.25
N LEU A 90 10.83 -21.38 8.79
CA LEU A 90 11.25 -22.11 7.59
C LEU A 90 11.02 -23.61 7.74
N ARG A 91 11.39 -24.20 8.88
CA ARG A 91 11.14 -25.62 9.15
C ARG A 91 9.64 -25.97 9.18
N ARG A 92 8.82 -25.10 9.75
CA ARG A 92 7.36 -25.29 9.73
C ARG A 92 6.82 -25.21 8.31
N LEU A 93 7.26 -24.25 7.52
CA LEU A 93 6.87 -24.10 6.13
C LEU A 93 7.25 -25.35 5.30
N GLU A 94 8.49 -25.82 5.46
CA GLU A 94 8.96 -27.04 4.79
C GLU A 94 8.14 -28.27 5.20
N ALA A 95 7.87 -28.46 6.50
CA ALA A 95 7.05 -29.55 6.99
C ALA A 95 5.60 -29.47 6.46
N THR A 96 5.02 -28.25 6.40
CA THR A 96 3.68 -28.05 5.85
C THR A 96 3.62 -28.36 4.35
N LEU A 97 4.61 -27.93 3.59
CA LEU A 97 4.68 -28.18 2.14
C LEU A 97 5.02 -29.67 1.85
N GLY A 98 5.80 -30.32 2.72
CA GLY A 98 6.18 -31.73 2.60
C GLY A 98 5.13 -32.71 3.14
N GLY A 99 4.05 -32.23 3.75
CA GLY A 99 3.04 -33.09 4.40
C GLY A 99 3.55 -33.82 5.65
N GLU A 100 4.64 -33.32 6.25
CA GLU A 100 5.25 -33.89 7.46
C GLU A 100 4.59 -33.31 8.73
N ARG A 101 4.93 -33.93 9.87
CA ARG A 101 4.42 -33.46 11.17
C ARG A 101 4.95 -32.07 11.49
N VAL A 102 4.05 -31.07 11.56
CA VAL A 102 4.42 -29.66 11.78
C VAL A 102 5.06 -29.48 13.16
N PRO A 103 6.24 -28.82 13.26
CA PRO A 103 6.89 -28.50 14.54
C PRO A 103 6.02 -27.60 15.44
N ALA A 104 6.37 -27.57 16.75
CA ALA A 104 5.65 -26.73 17.72
C ALA A 104 5.59 -25.25 17.28
N PRO A 105 4.50 -24.53 17.65
CA PRO A 105 4.31 -23.13 17.30
C PRO A 105 5.42 -22.24 17.90
N LEU A 106 5.62 -21.06 17.31
CA LEU A 106 6.55 -20.07 17.82
C LEU A 106 6.19 -19.66 19.26
N ALA A 107 7.23 -19.37 20.05
CA ALA A 107 7.05 -18.87 21.40
C ALA A 107 6.29 -17.54 21.40
N ALA A 108 5.46 -17.31 22.43
CA ALA A 108 4.67 -16.09 22.59
C ALA A 108 5.53 -14.81 22.68
N GLU A 109 6.82 -14.97 22.99
CA GLU A 109 7.80 -13.85 23.04
C GLU A 109 8.36 -13.48 21.65
N ALA A 110 8.00 -14.20 20.58
CA ALA A 110 8.41 -13.84 19.22
C ALA A 110 7.74 -12.54 18.75
N ALA A 111 8.39 -11.82 17.85
CA ALA A 111 7.86 -10.57 17.30
C ALA A 111 6.46 -10.80 16.67
N PRO A 112 5.49 -9.87 16.85
CA PRO A 112 4.11 -10.04 16.36
C PRO A 112 4.02 -10.40 14.88
N ALA A 113 4.91 -9.83 14.04
CA ALA A 113 4.98 -10.14 12.62
C ALA A 113 5.35 -11.62 12.34
N LEU A 114 6.22 -12.21 13.17
CA LEU A 114 6.62 -13.62 13.04
C LEU A 114 5.52 -14.56 13.55
N GLN A 115 4.78 -14.15 14.58
CA GLN A 115 3.61 -14.89 15.04
C GLN A 115 2.49 -14.89 13.99
N ALA A 116 2.31 -13.78 13.28
CA ALA A 116 1.36 -13.68 12.18
C ALA A 116 1.74 -14.61 11.00
N LEU A 117 3.03 -14.69 10.68
CA LEU A 117 3.54 -15.63 9.67
C LEU A 117 3.40 -17.09 10.11
N ASP A 118 3.64 -17.38 11.39
CA ASP A 118 3.46 -18.73 11.96
C ASP A 118 1.98 -19.16 11.90
N ALA A 119 1.06 -18.26 12.22
CA ALA A 119 -0.37 -18.49 12.06
C ALA A 119 -0.77 -18.73 10.59
N LEU A 120 -0.16 -18.00 9.64
CA LEU A 120 -0.36 -18.19 8.20
C LEU A 120 0.09 -19.61 7.76
N VAL A 121 1.27 -20.03 8.20
CA VAL A 121 1.81 -21.37 7.88
C VAL A 121 0.92 -22.46 8.47
N ALA A 122 0.46 -22.29 9.71
CA ALA A 122 -0.45 -23.24 10.37
C ALA A 122 -1.80 -23.36 9.61
N GLY A 123 -2.36 -22.22 9.18
CA GLY A 123 -3.60 -22.17 8.40
C GLY A 123 -3.46 -22.86 7.03
N LEU A 124 -2.32 -22.72 6.36
CA LEU A 124 -2.01 -23.42 5.12
C LEU A 124 -1.90 -24.95 5.33
N GLY A 125 -1.45 -25.37 6.53
CA GLY A 125 -1.39 -26.78 6.92
C GLY A 125 -2.72 -27.40 7.34
N GLY A 126 -3.82 -26.63 7.32
CA GLY A 126 -5.14 -27.09 7.74
C GLY A 126 -5.31 -27.23 9.26
N GLU A 127 -4.39 -26.69 10.04
CA GLU A 127 -4.56 -26.61 11.51
C GLU A 127 -5.70 -25.65 11.84
N SER A 128 -6.65 -26.11 12.67
CA SER A 128 -7.67 -25.24 13.25
C SER A 128 -6.97 -24.24 14.18
N LEU A 129 -6.86 -23.00 13.72
CA LEU A 129 -6.26 -21.92 14.51
C LEU A 129 -7.25 -21.50 15.60
N ALA A 130 -6.80 -21.59 16.85
CA ALA A 130 -7.54 -21.00 17.95
C ALA A 130 -7.68 -19.49 17.70
N ASP A 131 -8.91 -18.97 17.75
CA ASP A 131 -9.27 -17.55 17.55
C ASP A 131 -8.39 -16.58 18.37
N GLU A 132 -7.85 -17.05 19.49
CA GLU A 132 -6.99 -16.30 20.40
C GLU A 132 -5.65 -15.87 19.77
N ARG A 133 -5.05 -16.70 18.89
CA ARG A 133 -3.81 -16.35 18.17
C ARG A 133 -4.07 -15.42 16.99
N LEU A 134 -5.23 -15.55 16.38
CA LEU A 134 -5.68 -14.69 15.30
C LEU A 134 -6.11 -13.31 15.80
N SER A 135 -6.63 -13.21 17.03
CA SER A 135 -6.97 -11.92 17.67
C SER A 135 -5.73 -11.06 17.93
N ALA A 136 -4.58 -11.69 18.24
CA ALA A 136 -3.30 -11.02 18.41
C ALA A 136 -2.69 -10.53 17.07
N ALA A 137 -3.17 -11.04 15.92
CA ALA A 137 -2.69 -10.69 14.60
C ALA A 137 -3.86 -10.47 13.61
N PRO A 138 -4.66 -9.39 13.78
CA PRO A 138 -5.87 -9.16 12.99
C PRO A 138 -5.62 -9.12 11.48
N HIS A 139 -4.44 -8.67 11.07
CA HIS A 139 -4.03 -8.68 9.66
C HIS A 139 -3.80 -10.09 9.13
N ALA A 140 -3.22 -11.00 9.92
CA ALA A 140 -3.01 -12.39 9.52
C ALA A 140 -4.35 -13.14 9.43
N SER A 141 -5.29 -12.89 10.34
CA SER A 141 -6.63 -13.47 10.27
C SER A 141 -7.39 -13.04 9.02
N ALA A 142 -7.29 -11.76 8.65
CA ALA A 142 -7.87 -11.22 7.44
C ALA A 142 -7.27 -11.88 6.19
N TRP A 143 -5.97 -12.09 6.20
CA TRP A 143 -5.25 -12.80 5.12
C TRP A 143 -5.70 -14.26 4.97
N LEU A 144 -5.78 -14.99 6.06
CA LEU A 144 -6.23 -16.39 6.04
C LEU A 144 -7.67 -16.52 5.55
N LYS A 145 -8.55 -15.61 5.98
CA LYS A 145 -9.92 -15.55 5.48
C LYS A 145 -9.98 -15.23 3.99
N ALA A 146 -9.16 -14.31 3.52
CA ALA A 146 -9.11 -13.92 2.11
C ALA A 146 -8.50 -14.99 1.19
N LEU A 147 -7.58 -15.82 1.71
CA LEU A 147 -6.89 -16.88 0.95
C LEU A 147 -7.57 -18.24 1.06
N ALA A 148 -8.54 -18.41 1.95
CA ALA A 148 -9.26 -19.68 2.08
C ALA A 148 -9.96 -20.02 0.75
N PRO A 149 -9.78 -21.25 0.21
CA PRO A 149 -10.40 -21.65 -1.07
C PRO A 149 -11.92 -21.59 -1.07
N THR A 150 -12.52 -21.54 0.10
CA THR A 150 -13.97 -21.47 0.33
C THR A 150 -14.46 -20.10 0.78
N ALA A 151 -13.56 -19.08 0.78
CA ALA A 151 -13.93 -17.75 1.22
C ALA A 151 -14.92 -17.10 0.26
N ASP A 152 -16.01 -16.57 0.79
CA ASP A 152 -16.88 -15.69 0.05
C ASP A 152 -16.08 -14.42 -0.33
N PRO A 153 -16.06 -14.02 -1.61
CA PRO A 153 -15.38 -12.80 -2.06
C PRO A 153 -15.72 -11.56 -1.23
N SER A 154 -16.97 -11.44 -0.79
CA SER A 154 -17.44 -10.33 0.04
C SER A 154 -16.81 -10.35 1.44
N GLU A 155 -16.65 -11.52 2.08
CA GLU A 155 -15.94 -11.65 3.36
C GLU A 155 -14.45 -11.35 3.23
N ALA A 156 -13.83 -11.83 2.16
CA ALA A 156 -12.43 -11.53 1.86
C ALA A 156 -12.21 -10.02 1.69
N LEU A 157 -13.07 -9.34 0.93
CA LEU A 157 -13.03 -7.89 0.76
C LEU A 157 -13.31 -7.14 2.07
N ALA A 158 -14.24 -7.60 2.91
CA ALA A 158 -14.49 -7.03 4.21
C ALA A 158 -13.23 -7.09 5.10
N ALA A 159 -12.48 -8.20 5.04
CA ALA A 159 -11.21 -8.33 5.73
C ALA A 159 -10.16 -7.33 5.23
N PHE A 160 -10.06 -7.09 3.92
CA PHE A 160 -9.20 -6.05 3.34
C PHE A 160 -9.64 -4.64 3.76
N ARG A 161 -10.94 -4.35 3.78
CA ARG A 161 -11.51 -3.06 4.23
C ARG A 161 -11.13 -2.73 5.68
N THR A 162 -11.11 -3.74 6.57
CA THR A 162 -10.76 -3.56 7.99
C THR A 162 -9.26 -3.44 8.26
N SER A 163 -8.42 -3.80 7.28
CA SER A 163 -6.96 -3.82 7.42
C SER A 163 -6.25 -2.98 6.35
N PRO A 164 -6.21 -1.64 6.47
CA PRO A 164 -5.57 -0.77 5.48
C PRO A 164 -4.10 -1.10 5.19
N ALA A 165 -3.40 -1.75 6.12
CA ALA A 165 -2.03 -2.19 5.92
C ALA A 165 -1.93 -3.28 4.84
N LEU A 166 -2.92 -4.17 4.74
CA LEU A 166 -2.98 -5.22 3.72
C LEU A 166 -3.19 -4.64 2.32
N LEU A 167 -4.01 -3.60 2.22
CA LEU A 167 -4.27 -2.91 0.95
C LEU A 167 -3.05 -2.19 0.38
N ARG A 168 -2.02 -1.91 1.21
CA ARG A 168 -0.76 -1.29 0.76
C ARG A 168 0.27 -2.30 0.25
N THR A 169 -0.05 -3.58 0.27
CA THR A 169 0.85 -4.62 -0.20
C THR A 169 0.72 -4.81 -1.73
N PRO A 170 1.80 -5.20 -2.45
CA PRO A 170 1.72 -5.53 -3.87
C PRO A 170 0.71 -6.65 -4.19
N TRP A 171 0.39 -7.49 -3.21
CA TRP A 171 -0.60 -8.54 -3.31
C TRP A 171 -2.03 -8.00 -3.47
N ALA A 172 -2.35 -6.87 -2.82
CA ALA A 172 -3.67 -6.26 -2.94
C ALA A 172 -3.94 -5.84 -4.40
N GLU A 173 -2.97 -5.25 -5.08
CA GLU A 173 -3.10 -4.86 -6.49
C GLU A 173 -3.39 -6.05 -7.41
N ARG A 174 -2.90 -7.22 -7.06
CA ARG A 174 -3.10 -8.45 -7.85
C ARG A 174 -4.41 -9.16 -7.52
N TRP A 175 -4.79 -9.26 -6.24
CA TRP A 175 -5.90 -10.10 -5.79
C TRP A 175 -7.22 -9.35 -5.63
N VAL A 176 -7.18 -8.10 -5.17
CA VAL A 176 -8.38 -7.30 -4.96
C VAL A 176 -9.22 -7.14 -6.24
N PRO A 177 -8.67 -6.91 -7.43
CA PRO A 177 -9.46 -6.86 -8.66
C PRO A 177 -10.25 -8.14 -8.93
N THR A 178 -9.65 -9.33 -8.68
CA THR A 178 -10.34 -10.62 -8.85
C THR A 178 -11.46 -10.80 -7.85
N LEU A 179 -11.27 -10.39 -6.59
CA LEU A 179 -12.28 -10.43 -5.56
C LEU A 179 -13.42 -9.46 -5.85
N LEU A 180 -13.10 -8.26 -6.34
CA LEU A 180 -14.09 -7.25 -6.73
C LEU A 180 -14.95 -7.72 -7.91
N ALA A 181 -14.38 -8.47 -8.86
CA ALA A 181 -15.14 -9.01 -9.99
C ALA A 181 -16.19 -10.05 -9.56
N ALA A 182 -16.00 -10.68 -8.40
CA ALA A 182 -16.93 -11.63 -7.81
C ALA A 182 -17.84 -11.02 -6.72
N ASP A 183 -17.57 -9.77 -6.30
CA ASP A 183 -18.37 -9.07 -5.27
C ASP A 183 -19.63 -8.46 -5.90
N PRO A 184 -20.82 -8.72 -5.35
CA PRO A 184 -22.06 -8.09 -5.82
C PRO A 184 -22.09 -6.58 -5.60
N GLU A 185 -21.30 -6.06 -4.67
CA GLU A 185 -21.32 -4.64 -4.29
C GLU A 185 -19.90 -4.01 -4.26
N PRO A 186 -19.15 -4.01 -5.38
CA PRO A 186 -17.76 -3.58 -5.41
C PRO A 186 -17.56 -2.11 -5.02
N LEU A 187 -18.58 -1.26 -5.22
CA LEU A 187 -18.54 0.18 -4.91
C LEU A 187 -18.45 0.48 -3.40
N GLN A 188 -18.87 -0.45 -2.52
CA GLN A 188 -18.72 -0.27 -1.07
C GLN A 188 -17.26 -0.15 -0.62
N SER A 189 -16.33 -0.68 -1.40
CA SER A 189 -14.89 -0.65 -1.08
C SER A 189 -14.19 0.67 -1.42
N LEU A 190 -14.84 1.55 -2.18
CA LEU A 190 -14.22 2.77 -2.74
C LEU A 190 -13.62 3.69 -1.69
N GLN A 191 -14.29 3.90 -0.54
CA GLN A 191 -13.79 4.77 0.51
C GLN A 191 -12.54 4.21 1.19
N ALA A 192 -12.50 2.89 1.44
CA ALA A 192 -11.34 2.22 2.01
C ALA A 192 -10.13 2.33 1.06
N PHE A 193 -10.34 2.13 -0.24
CA PHE A 193 -9.29 2.27 -1.24
C PHE A 193 -8.83 3.73 -1.41
N ALA A 194 -9.76 4.67 -1.43
CA ALA A 194 -9.44 6.11 -1.52
C ALA A 194 -8.63 6.64 -0.32
N ALA A 195 -8.82 6.06 0.87
CA ALA A 195 -8.06 6.40 2.07
C ALA A 195 -6.56 6.03 1.97
N LEU A 196 -6.18 5.16 1.04
CA LEU A 196 -4.78 4.80 0.76
C LEU A 196 -4.03 5.90 -0.02
N GLY A 197 -4.72 6.93 -0.48
CA GLY A 197 -4.14 7.98 -1.31
C GLY A 197 -3.66 7.48 -2.68
N PRO A 198 -2.44 7.82 -3.12
CA PRO A 198 -1.93 7.40 -4.43
C PRO A 198 -1.88 5.88 -4.63
N SER A 199 -1.58 5.12 -3.57
CA SER A 199 -1.50 3.65 -3.63
C SER A 199 -2.85 2.96 -3.82
N GLY A 200 -3.97 3.67 -3.57
CA GLY A 200 -5.32 3.12 -3.76
C GLY A 200 -5.94 3.44 -5.12
N GLU A 201 -5.25 4.19 -5.99
CA GLU A 201 -5.79 4.62 -7.29
C GLU A 201 -6.19 3.43 -8.18
N SER A 202 -5.34 2.43 -8.28
CA SER A 202 -5.58 1.21 -9.05
C SER A 202 -6.76 0.40 -8.50
N LEU A 203 -6.90 0.34 -7.18
CA LEU A 203 -7.99 -0.37 -6.52
C LEU A 203 -9.33 0.35 -6.68
N VAL A 204 -9.34 1.69 -6.61
CA VAL A 204 -10.53 2.50 -6.90
C VAL A 204 -10.96 2.32 -8.36
N ALA A 205 -10.02 2.32 -9.30
CA ALA A 205 -10.32 2.06 -10.71
C ALA A 205 -10.89 0.65 -10.91
N ALA A 206 -10.27 -0.37 -10.29
CA ALA A 206 -10.75 -1.76 -10.35
C ALA A 206 -12.16 -1.92 -9.78
N ALA A 207 -12.54 -1.17 -8.73
CA ALA A 207 -13.89 -1.21 -8.17
C ALA A 207 -14.94 -0.67 -9.16
N PHE A 208 -14.62 0.39 -9.92
CA PHE A 208 -15.48 0.85 -11.01
C PHE A 208 -15.49 -0.12 -12.20
N ASP A 209 -14.34 -0.72 -12.53
CA ASP A 209 -14.29 -1.74 -13.60
C ASP A 209 -15.11 -2.99 -13.25
N ALA A 210 -15.21 -3.35 -11.97
CA ALA A 210 -16.00 -4.49 -11.49
C ALA A 210 -17.49 -4.17 -11.26
N SER A 211 -17.93 -2.91 -11.35
CA SER A 211 -19.31 -2.48 -11.05
C SER A 211 -20.30 -2.75 -12.20
N ASP A 212 -20.29 -3.97 -12.72
CA ASP A 212 -21.23 -4.36 -13.77
C ASP A 212 -22.67 -4.40 -13.22
N GLY A 213 -23.60 -3.81 -13.98
CA GLY A 213 -24.99 -3.70 -13.56
C GLY A 213 -25.33 -2.57 -12.58
N ALA A 214 -24.34 -1.79 -12.12
CA ALA A 214 -24.61 -0.61 -11.30
C ALA A 214 -25.34 0.48 -12.11
N SER A 215 -26.33 1.12 -11.47
CA SER A 215 -27.06 2.21 -12.11
C SER A 215 -26.26 3.53 -12.14
N GLU A 216 -26.59 4.42 -13.10
CA GLU A 216 -25.96 5.75 -13.18
C GLU A 216 -26.02 6.54 -11.85
N PRO A 217 -27.18 6.59 -11.12
CA PRO A 217 -27.22 7.27 -9.82
C PRO A 217 -26.25 6.68 -8.80
N ALA A 218 -26.17 5.34 -8.71
CA ALA A 218 -25.27 4.66 -7.78
C ALA A 218 -23.79 4.95 -8.11
N LEU A 219 -23.41 4.93 -9.38
CA LEU A 219 -22.07 5.28 -9.84
C LEU A 219 -21.73 6.74 -9.54
N THR A 220 -22.68 7.64 -9.76
CA THR A 220 -22.50 9.09 -9.53
C THR A 220 -22.36 9.39 -8.04
N GLU A 221 -23.19 8.77 -7.20
CA GLU A 221 -23.09 8.88 -5.74
C GLU A 221 -21.75 8.35 -5.26
N ALA A 222 -21.38 7.14 -5.66
CA ALA A 222 -20.12 6.51 -5.30
C ALA A 222 -18.91 7.36 -5.70
N PHE A 223 -18.90 7.89 -6.94
CA PHE A 223 -17.86 8.83 -7.38
C PHE A 223 -17.90 10.14 -6.57
N GLY A 224 -19.12 10.61 -6.21
CA GLY A 224 -19.35 11.78 -5.38
C GLY A 224 -18.66 11.73 -4.03
N THR A 225 -18.61 10.57 -3.40
CA THR A 225 -17.98 10.36 -2.06
C THR A 225 -16.46 10.42 -2.08
N LEU A 226 -15.81 10.25 -3.24
CA LEU A 226 -14.34 10.21 -3.34
C LEU A 226 -13.71 11.59 -3.05
N PRO A 227 -12.50 11.62 -2.44
CA PRO A 227 -11.71 12.83 -2.29
C PRO A 227 -11.36 13.47 -3.63
N LYS A 228 -11.31 14.81 -3.69
CA LYS A 228 -10.98 15.55 -4.93
C LYS A 228 -9.67 15.11 -5.59
N ALA A 229 -8.66 14.76 -4.78
CA ALA A 229 -7.37 14.31 -5.29
C ALA A 229 -7.49 12.97 -6.05
N VAL A 230 -8.33 12.05 -5.57
CA VAL A 230 -8.59 10.74 -6.18
C VAL A 230 -9.46 10.90 -7.44
N LYS A 231 -10.51 11.72 -7.39
CA LYS A 231 -11.37 12.04 -8.55
C LYS A 231 -10.61 12.55 -9.77
N ARG A 232 -9.50 13.26 -9.55
CA ARG A 232 -8.67 13.83 -10.63
C ARG A 232 -7.67 12.85 -11.23
N ARG A 233 -7.58 11.64 -10.68
CA ARG A 233 -6.66 10.64 -11.20
C ARG A 233 -7.17 10.06 -12.50
N VAL A 234 -6.28 9.96 -13.48
CA VAL A 234 -6.59 9.49 -14.85
C VAL A 234 -7.21 8.10 -14.85
N ALA A 235 -6.62 7.16 -14.12
CA ALA A 235 -7.14 5.79 -14.05
C ALA A 235 -8.57 5.74 -13.48
N VAL A 236 -8.84 6.54 -12.43
CA VAL A 236 -10.16 6.60 -11.79
C VAL A 236 -11.20 7.24 -12.73
N GLN A 237 -10.85 8.33 -13.42
CA GLN A 237 -11.74 8.99 -14.37
C GLN A 237 -12.07 8.08 -15.56
N ALA A 238 -11.07 7.36 -16.09
CA ALA A 238 -11.26 6.43 -17.19
C ALA A 238 -12.16 5.25 -16.78
N ALA A 239 -11.90 4.63 -15.61
CA ALA A 239 -12.72 3.52 -15.11
C ALA A 239 -14.16 3.96 -14.79
N TYR A 240 -14.34 5.12 -14.14
CA TYR A 240 -15.66 5.68 -13.88
C TYR A 240 -16.44 5.96 -15.17
N ALA A 241 -15.80 6.56 -16.18
CA ALA A 241 -16.45 6.80 -17.46
C ALA A 241 -16.84 5.49 -18.18
N LYS A 242 -16.01 4.45 -18.12
CA LYS A 242 -16.34 3.12 -18.62
C LYS A 242 -17.54 2.50 -17.88
N ALA A 243 -17.59 2.63 -16.56
CA ALA A 243 -18.71 2.15 -15.76
C ALA A 243 -20.01 2.86 -16.16
N LEU A 244 -19.98 4.18 -16.35
CA LEU A 244 -21.12 4.97 -16.85
C LEU A 244 -21.57 4.51 -18.26
N GLN A 245 -20.64 4.18 -19.16
CA GLN A 245 -20.98 3.64 -20.49
C GLN A 245 -21.69 2.29 -20.38
N ARG A 246 -21.22 1.39 -19.52
CA ARG A 246 -21.88 0.09 -19.27
C ARG A 246 -23.28 0.26 -18.68
N ALA A 247 -23.46 1.29 -17.83
CA ALA A 247 -24.78 1.68 -17.30
C ALA A 247 -25.69 2.38 -18.32
N GLY A 248 -25.23 2.60 -19.58
CA GLY A 248 -25.98 3.31 -20.61
C GLY A 248 -25.97 4.84 -20.47
N ALA A 249 -25.24 5.39 -19.49
CA ALA A 249 -25.16 6.83 -19.22
C ALA A 249 -24.09 7.52 -20.11
N HIS A 250 -24.23 7.39 -21.44
CA HIS A 250 -23.23 7.83 -22.42
C HIS A 250 -22.93 9.33 -22.36
N ALA A 251 -23.96 10.17 -22.14
CA ALA A 251 -23.77 11.62 -22.04
C ALA A 251 -22.97 12.02 -20.80
N ALA A 252 -23.21 11.36 -19.66
CA ALA A 252 -22.46 11.58 -18.43
C ALA A 252 -20.97 11.13 -18.60
N ALA A 253 -20.74 9.96 -19.21
CA ALA A 253 -19.41 9.46 -19.52
C ALA A 253 -18.65 10.42 -20.43
N GLU A 254 -19.27 10.93 -21.48
CA GLU A 254 -18.69 11.91 -22.39
C GLU A 254 -18.31 13.20 -21.66
N SER A 255 -19.20 13.72 -20.80
CA SER A 255 -18.93 14.92 -20.01
C SER A 255 -17.70 14.77 -19.11
N VAL A 256 -17.59 13.64 -18.42
CA VAL A 256 -16.45 13.30 -17.56
C VAL A 256 -15.15 13.26 -18.37
N LEU A 257 -15.13 12.54 -19.48
CA LEU A 257 -13.94 12.38 -20.30
C LEU A 257 -13.53 13.68 -20.99
N ARG A 258 -14.49 14.48 -21.51
CA ARG A 258 -14.20 15.81 -22.07
C ARG A 258 -13.59 16.75 -21.01
N GLY A 259 -14.12 16.69 -19.78
CA GLY A 259 -13.56 17.46 -18.65
C GLY A 259 -12.13 17.05 -18.29
N ALA A 260 -11.86 15.76 -18.26
CA ALA A 260 -10.54 15.19 -17.98
C ALA A 260 -9.52 15.51 -19.08
N LEU A 261 -9.90 15.33 -20.36
CA LEU A 261 -9.04 15.55 -21.52
C LEU A 261 -8.67 17.03 -21.74
N LYS A 262 -9.46 17.98 -21.20
CA LYS A 262 -9.05 19.40 -21.15
C LYS A 262 -7.87 19.65 -20.20
N GLN A 263 -7.69 18.81 -19.19
CA GLN A 263 -6.63 18.96 -18.19
C GLN A 263 -5.37 18.18 -18.57
N THR A 264 -5.53 16.99 -19.16
CA THR A 264 -4.42 16.14 -19.58
C THR A 264 -4.80 15.29 -20.79
N GLN A 265 -3.88 15.17 -21.74
CA GLN A 265 -4.04 14.31 -22.92
C GLN A 265 -3.39 12.95 -22.66
N ASP A 266 -3.92 12.24 -21.69
CA ASP A 266 -3.47 10.89 -21.33
C ASP A 266 -4.10 9.84 -22.25
N ASP A 267 -3.31 8.85 -22.65
CA ASP A 267 -3.71 7.79 -23.58
C ASP A 267 -4.88 6.94 -23.04
N ARG A 268 -4.97 6.72 -21.73
CA ARG A 268 -6.06 5.98 -21.10
C ARG A 268 -7.41 6.69 -21.26
N LEU A 269 -7.40 8.03 -21.12
CA LEU A 269 -8.61 8.84 -21.31
C LEU A 269 -9.00 8.89 -22.79
N GLN A 270 -8.03 8.97 -23.70
CA GLN A 270 -8.26 8.97 -25.13
C GLN A 270 -8.81 7.61 -25.61
N ALA A 271 -8.26 6.50 -25.08
CA ALA A 271 -8.79 5.16 -25.33
C ALA A 271 -10.23 5.01 -24.86
N ALA A 272 -10.53 5.48 -23.63
CA ALA A 272 -11.88 5.43 -23.08
C ALA A 272 -12.86 6.30 -23.88
N PHE A 273 -12.41 7.49 -24.33
CA PHE A 273 -13.19 8.38 -25.18
C PHE A 273 -13.47 7.77 -26.58
N GLY A 274 -12.49 7.04 -27.13
CA GLY A 274 -12.65 6.33 -28.42
C GLY A 274 -13.68 5.18 -28.36
N GLN A 275 -14.04 4.71 -27.18
CA GLN A 275 -15.09 3.69 -26.97
C GLN A 275 -16.47 4.26 -26.71
N LEU A 276 -16.62 5.60 -26.70
CA LEU A 276 -17.88 6.27 -26.43
C LEU A 276 -18.91 6.00 -27.55
N ARG A 277 -20.16 5.76 -27.11
CA ARG A 277 -21.34 5.89 -27.96
C ARG A 277 -21.95 7.29 -27.74
N SER A 278 -21.28 8.29 -28.35
CA SER A 278 -21.72 9.68 -28.23
C SER A 278 -23.09 9.91 -28.90
N ALA A 279 -23.92 10.77 -28.32
CA ALA A 279 -25.15 11.24 -28.96
C ALA A 279 -24.86 12.11 -30.21
N ASP A 280 -23.69 12.75 -30.25
CA ASP A 280 -23.19 13.50 -31.43
C ASP A 280 -21.81 12.95 -31.84
N PRO A 281 -21.77 11.87 -32.63
CA PRO A 281 -20.54 11.25 -33.08
C PRO A 281 -19.64 12.18 -33.89
N ALA A 282 -20.22 13.10 -34.66
CA ALA A 282 -19.45 14.04 -35.47
C ALA A 282 -18.67 15.03 -34.62
N SER A 283 -19.29 15.55 -33.55
CA SER A 283 -18.61 16.39 -32.55
C SER A 283 -17.52 15.63 -31.79
N ALA A 284 -17.77 14.39 -31.41
CA ALA A 284 -16.79 13.55 -30.74
C ALA A 284 -15.59 13.27 -31.64
N LEU A 285 -15.82 12.94 -32.92
CA LEU A 285 -14.77 12.74 -33.91
C LEU A 285 -13.92 14.02 -34.10
N LYS A 286 -14.54 15.19 -34.22
CA LYS A 286 -13.83 16.47 -34.36
C LYS A 286 -12.88 16.73 -33.18
N VAL A 287 -13.31 16.43 -31.96
CA VAL A 287 -12.44 16.54 -30.77
C VAL A 287 -11.27 15.59 -30.88
N ALA A 288 -11.50 14.33 -31.26
CA ALA A 288 -10.47 13.31 -31.35
C ALA A 288 -9.47 13.59 -32.49
N GLN A 289 -9.92 14.12 -33.64
CA GLN A 289 -9.04 14.55 -34.72
C GLN A 289 -8.05 15.63 -34.30
N GLY A 290 -8.43 16.49 -33.34
CA GLY A 290 -7.52 17.48 -32.78
C GLY A 290 -6.31 16.86 -32.04
N TRP A 291 -6.42 15.62 -31.56
CA TRP A 291 -5.30 14.93 -30.87
C TRP A 291 -4.22 14.44 -31.84
N LEU A 292 -4.55 14.28 -33.14
CA LEU A 292 -3.59 13.89 -34.18
C LEU A 292 -2.51 14.96 -34.41
N GLN A 293 -2.74 16.20 -33.96
CA GLN A 293 -1.75 17.26 -34.08
C GLN A 293 -0.54 16.96 -33.19
N GLY A 294 0.57 16.57 -33.79
CA GLY A 294 1.80 16.20 -33.05
C GLY A 294 1.85 14.78 -32.47
N ARG A 295 0.79 13.96 -32.66
CA ARG A 295 0.70 12.58 -32.15
C ARG A 295 0.18 11.58 -33.19
N ARG A 296 0.51 11.78 -34.44
CA ARG A 296 0.11 10.91 -35.56
C ARG A 296 0.71 9.50 -35.49
N ASP A 297 1.74 9.34 -34.67
CA ASP A 297 2.46 8.08 -34.45
C ASP A 297 2.04 7.38 -33.13
N ASN A 298 0.98 7.86 -32.48
CA ASN A 298 0.46 7.23 -31.28
C ASN A 298 -0.65 6.23 -31.62
N PRO A 299 -0.42 4.90 -31.44
CA PRO A 299 -1.38 3.87 -31.80
C PRO A 299 -2.72 3.98 -31.04
N VAL A 300 -2.68 4.45 -29.78
CA VAL A 300 -3.89 4.64 -28.97
C VAL A 300 -4.77 5.74 -29.54
N VAL A 301 -4.16 6.85 -29.98
CA VAL A 301 -4.87 7.97 -30.61
C VAL A 301 -5.47 7.55 -31.95
N LEU A 302 -4.69 6.84 -32.80
CA LEU A 302 -5.18 6.35 -34.08
C LEU A 302 -6.39 5.42 -33.92
N LEU A 303 -6.29 4.47 -32.99
CA LEU A 303 -7.40 3.54 -32.70
C LEU A 303 -8.63 4.28 -32.16
N ALA A 304 -8.46 5.25 -31.27
CA ALA A 304 -9.57 6.04 -30.74
C ALA A 304 -10.27 6.87 -31.82
N VAL A 305 -9.49 7.55 -32.69
CA VAL A 305 -10.03 8.32 -33.81
C VAL A 305 -10.71 7.40 -34.82
N GLY A 306 -10.12 6.25 -35.14
CA GLY A 306 -10.69 5.27 -36.06
C GLY A 306 -12.05 4.73 -35.58
N ARG A 307 -12.18 4.42 -34.29
CA ARG A 307 -13.46 3.98 -33.68
C ARG A 307 -14.54 5.06 -33.74
N LEU A 308 -14.19 6.30 -33.40
CA LEU A 308 -15.12 7.42 -33.47
C LEU A 308 -15.52 7.77 -34.90
N ALA A 309 -14.58 7.65 -35.85
CA ALA A 309 -14.84 7.85 -37.26
C ALA A 309 -15.82 6.80 -37.79
N LEU A 310 -15.68 5.54 -37.39
CA LEU A 310 -16.60 4.47 -37.74
C LEU A 310 -18.01 4.75 -37.22
N VAL A 311 -18.13 5.13 -35.96
CA VAL A 311 -19.44 5.48 -35.33
C VAL A 311 -20.05 6.70 -35.98
N ALA A 312 -19.24 7.67 -36.45
CA ALA A 312 -19.69 8.84 -37.19
C ALA A 312 -19.99 8.57 -38.67
N GLY A 313 -19.82 7.33 -39.18
CA GLY A 313 -19.99 6.97 -40.57
C GLY A 313 -18.89 7.49 -41.51
N ALA A 314 -17.77 8.01 -40.96
CA ALA A 314 -16.66 8.54 -41.77
C ALA A 314 -15.69 7.41 -42.15
N LEU A 315 -16.12 6.48 -43.01
CA LEU A 315 -15.40 5.26 -43.38
C LEU A 315 -14.02 5.50 -43.95
N GLU A 316 -13.82 6.59 -44.72
CA GLU A 316 -12.53 6.97 -45.26
C GLU A 316 -11.51 7.36 -44.15
N VAL A 317 -11.95 8.07 -43.13
CA VAL A 317 -11.10 8.42 -42.00
C VAL A 317 -10.75 7.14 -41.21
N THR A 318 -11.69 6.21 -41.04
CA THR A 318 -11.42 4.92 -40.41
C THR A 318 -10.35 4.14 -41.19
N ALA A 319 -10.44 4.08 -42.52
CA ALA A 319 -9.44 3.43 -43.34
C ALA A 319 -8.04 4.06 -43.18
N GLN A 320 -7.95 5.38 -43.22
CA GLN A 320 -6.66 6.09 -42.98
C GLN A 320 -6.06 5.77 -41.60
N MET A 321 -6.88 5.69 -40.54
CA MET A 321 -6.39 5.36 -39.22
C MET A 321 -5.94 3.89 -39.11
N LEU A 322 -6.62 2.96 -39.78
CA LEU A 322 -6.19 1.56 -39.87
C LEU A 322 -4.85 1.43 -40.60
N GLU A 323 -4.69 2.04 -41.80
CA GLU A 323 -3.45 2.02 -42.55
C GLU A 323 -2.28 2.63 -41.76
N ALA A 324 -2.51 3.78 -41.09
CA ALA A 324 -1.49 4.39 -40.25
C ALA A 324 -1.10 3.49 -39.08
N SER A 325 -2.06 2.77 -38.45
CA SER A 325 -1.79 1.86 -37.37
C SER A 325 -1.06 0.60 -37.82
N GLU A 326 -1.36 0.05 -38.98
CA GLU A 326 -0.68 -1.09 -39.59
C GLU A 326 0.78 -0.73 -39.97
N ALA A 327 1.01 0.48 -40.53
CA ALA A 327 2.33 0.98 -40.83
C ALA A 327 3.21 1.12 -39.56
N LEU A 328 2.65 1.59 -38.47
CA LEU A 328 3.35 1.66 -37.18
C LEU A 328 3.70 0.26 -36.62
N GLY A 329 2.86 -0.72 -36.84
CA GLY A 329 3.08 -2.11 -36.39
C GLY A 329 4.21 -2.80 -37.15
N ALA A 330 4.44 -2.42 -38.41
CA ALA A 330 5.51 -2.97 -39.23
C ALA A 330 6.92 -2.41 -38.92
N ASP A 331 7.00 -1.22 -38.32
CA ASP A 331 8.25 -0.43 -38.25
C ASP A 331 8.97 -0.51 -36.87
N SER A 332 8.44 -1.16 -35.84
CA SER A 332 9.06 -1.01 -34.51
C SER A 332 8.75 -2.08 -33.47
N GLY A 333 9.76 -2.87 -33.12
CA GLY A 333 9.70 -3.82 -31.99
C GLY A 333 9.52 -3.18 -30.58
N ALA A 334 9.73 -1.87 -30.39
CA ALA A 334 9.57 -1.19 -29.11
C ALA A 334 8.16 -0.59 -28.92
N ARG A 335 7.47 -0.22 -30.01
CA ARG A 335 6.10 0.31 -29.99
C ARG A 335 5.04 -0.81 -30.07
N GLU A 336 5.46 -2.01 -30.35
CA GLU A 336 4.60 -3.20 -30.48
C GLU A 336 3.85 -3.53 -29.16
N ALA A 337 4.44 -3.22 -28.01
CA ALA A 337 3.81 -3.41 -26.69
C ALA A 337 2.64 -2.45 -26.41
N GLN A 338 2.54 -1.33 -27.15
CA GLN A 338 1.44 -0.36 -27.00
C GLN A 338 0.33 -0.57 -28.04
N LEU A 339 0.54 -1.45 -29.02
CA LEU A 339 -0.46 -1.73 -30.05
C LEU A 339 -1.53 -2.67 -29.48
N ASP A 340 -2.74 -2.18 -29.36
CA ASP A 340 -3.95 -2.99 -29.08
C ASP A 340 -4.32 -3.74 -30.37
N ARG A 341 -3.63 -4.87 -30.61
CA ARG A 341 -3.86 -5.72 -31.80
C ARG A 341 -5.28 -6.28 -31.89
N GLU A 342 -5.89 -6.55 -30.74
CA GLU A 342 -7.26 -7.04 -30.66
C GLU A 342 -8.23 -5.90 -31.01
N GLY A 343 -8.00 -4.72 -30.44
CA GLY A 343 -8.77 -3.53 -30.76
C GLY A 343 -8.68 -3.12 -32.22
N LEU A 344 -7.52 -3.26 -32.86
CA LEU A 344 -7.32 -2.98 -34.28
C LEU A 344 -8.03 -4.01 -35.16
N ARG A 345 -7.96 -5.31 -34.82
CA ARG A 345 -8.68 -6.37 -35.52
C ARG A 345 -10.19 -6.17 -35.43
N SER A 346 -10.69 -5.83 -34.26
CA SER A 346 -12.11 -5.52 -34.08
C SER A 346 -12.52 -4.32 -34.93
N LEU A 347 -11.76 -3.22 -34.90
CA LEU A 347 -12.04 -2.03 -35.69
C LEU A 347 -12.04 -2.33 -37.21
N LYS A 348 -11.07 -3.13 -37.68
CA LYS A 348 -10.97 -3.53 -39.08
C LYS A 348 -12.17 -4.39 -39.52
N ALA A 349 -12.56 -5.33 -38.67
CA ALA A 349 -13.73 -6.16 -38.95
C ALA A 349 -15.04 -5.35 -38.97
N ASP A 350 -15.22 -4.43 -38.01
CA ASP A 350 -16.37 -3.55 -37.94
C ASP A 350 -16.44 -2.61 -39.15
N TRP A 351 -15.29 -2.09 -39.61
CA TRP A 351 -15.17 -1.26 -40.79
C TRP A 351 -15.54 -2.04 -42.07
N LEU A 352 -15.03 -3.29 -42.26
CA LEU A 352 -15.38 -4.16 -43.36
C LEU A 352 -16.88 -4.50 -43.36
N ALA A 353 -17.44 -4.78 -42.18
CA ALA A 353 -18.88 -5.03 -42.05
C ALA A 353 -19.70 -3.78 -42.43
N ALA A 354 -19.27 -2.58 -42.08
CA ALA A 354 -19.93 -1.33 -42.45
C ALA A 354 -19.84 -1.05 -43.96
N LYS A 355 -18.83 -1.58 -44.66
CA LYS A 355 -18.75 -1.59 -46.12
C LYS A 355 -19.61 -2.67 -46.81
N GLY A 356 -20.20 -3.60 -46.06
CA GLY A 356 -20.91 -4.76 -46.59
C GLY A 356 -20.02 -5.98 -46.90
N GLU A 357 -18.73 -5.92 -46.55
CA GLU A 357 -17.75 -7.00 -46.80
C GLU A 357 -17.73 -8.01 -45.65
N HIS A 358 -18.89 -8.63 -45.35
CA HIS A 358 -19.07 -9.50 -44.17
C HIS A 358 -18.16 -10.73 -44.16
N ALA A 359 -17.86 -11.31 -45.32
CA ALA A 359 -16.94 -12.46 -45.39
C ALA A 359 -15.52 -12.08 -45.00
N ALA A 360 -15.02 -10.93 -45.46
CA ALA A 360 -13.72 -10.41 -45.11
C ALA A 360 -13.64 -10.00 -43.61
N ALA A 361 -14.72 -9.42 -43.08
CA ALA A 361 -14.83 -9.13 -41.66
C ALA A 361 -14.67 -10.37 -40.78
N PHE A 362 -15.27 -11.47 -41.17
CA PHE A 362 -15.21 -12.74 -40.46
C PHE A 362 -13.82 -13.37 -40.48
N THR A 363 -13.10 -13.31 -41.62
CA THR A 363 -11.72 -13.80 -41.72
C THR A 363 -10.77 -13.01 -40.82
N VAL A 364 -10.93 -11.69 -40.75
CA VAL A 364 -10.14 -10.82 -39.88
C VAL A 364 -10.37 -11.17 -38.39
N LEU A 365 -11.61 -11.43 -37.98
CA LEU A 365 -11.91 -11.83 -36.59
C LEU A 365 -11.31 -13.19 -36.23
N ARG A 366 -11.22 -14.13 -37.19
CA ARG A 366 -10.54 -15.44 -36.97
C ARG A 366 -9.03 -15.34 -36.88
N GLY A 367 -8.44 -14.21 -37.22
CA GLY A 367 -6.98 -14.05 -37.27
C GLY A 367 -6.32 -14.71 -38.50
N GLU A 368 -7.09 -15.00 -39.54
CA GLU A 368 -6.66 -15.65 -40.79
C GLU A 368 -6.34 -14.62 -41.89
N GLY A 369 -6.36 -13.31 -41.55
CA GLY A 369 -6.17 -12.21 -42.49
C GLY A 369 -4.92 -11.37 -42.22
#